data_abfd707cbc9f7f8cae04dfa186c93fc2
#
_entry.id   abfd707cbc9f7f8cae04dfa186c93fc2
#
_cell.length_a   1.000
_cell.length_b   1.000
_cell.length_c   1.000
_cell.angle_alpha   90.00
_cell.angle_beta   90.00
_cell.angle_gamma   90.00
#
_symmetry.space_group_name_H-M   'P 1'
#
loop_
_entity.id
_entity.type
_entity.pdbx_description
1 polymer ?
#
loop_
_entity_poly.entity_id
_entity_poly.type
_entity_poly.pdbx_seq_one_letter_code
_entity_poly.pdbx_strand_id
1 'polypeptide(L)'
;EFVSFSIPATGWKTDSSVPGYTNYIDIAISGLTAADYVAVDVVPASSAVARAANFVATESRAGILRLRAASVPTAAISAQYHIITAATAAKEG
;
A
#
# COMPACT_ATOMS: atom_id res chain seq x y z
N GLU A 1 5.95 -7.55 -13.12
CA GLU A 1 7.14 -7.72 -12.29
C GLU A 1 6.88 -7.25 -10.87
N PHE A 2 7.22 -8.09 -9.89
CA PHE A 2 7.00 -7.78 -8.48
C PHE A 2 8.26 -7.19 -7.86
N VAL A 3 8.04 -6.17 -7.02
CA VAL A 3 9.12 -5.50 -6.31
C VAL A 3 8.92 -5.71 -4.81
N SER A 4 9.94 -6.24 -4.14
CA SER A 4 9.90 -6.44 -2.69
C SER A 4 10.04 -5.10 -1.97
N PHE A 5 9.28 -4.89 -0.91
CA PHE A 5 9.40 -3.71 -0.10
C PHE A 5 8.92 -3.98 1.32
N SER A 6 9.21 -3.06 2.21
CA SER A 6 8.79 -3.18 3.61
C SER A 6 7.83 -2.06 3.96
N ILE A 7 6.77 -2.41 4.67
CA ILE A 7 5.83 -1.44 5.24
C ILE A 7 6.25 -1.26 6.69
N PRO A 8 6.82 -0.11 7.08
CA PRO A 8 7.35 0.06 8.43
C PRO A 8 6.24 0.17 9.47
N ALA A 9 6.60 -0.13 10.73
CA ALA A 9 5.70 0.07 11.86
C ALA A 9 5.78 1.51 12.40
N THR A 10 6.67 2.33 11.86
CA THR A 10 6.87 3.72 12.29
C THR A 10 6.58 4.67 11.13
N GLY A 11 6.40 5.96 11.44
CA GLY A 11 6.17 6.98 10.41
C GLY A 11 4.73 7.07 9.93
N TRP A 12 3.82 6.35 10.55
CA TRP A 12 2.40 6.41 10.21
C TRP A 12 1.80 7.74 10.67
N LYS A 13 0.84 8.24 9.89
CA LYS A 13 0.14 9.48 10.16
C LYS A 13 -1.36 9.19 10.25
N THR A 14 -2.12 10.20 10.69
CA THR A 14 -3.56 10.06 10.84
C THR A 14 -4.29 10.96 9.85
N ASP A 15 -5.44 10.47 9.37
CA ASP A 15 -6.31 11.20 8.44
C ASP A 15 -7.70 10.58 8.52
N SER A 16 -8.70 11.40 8.80
CA SER A 16 -10.06 10.91 9.01
C SER A 16 -10.92 10.90 7.75
N SER A 17 -10.33 11.14 6.58
CA SER A 17 -11.11 11.19 5.34
C SER A 17 -11.68 9.84 4.92
N VAL A 18 -11.11 8.73 5.40
CA VAL A 18 -11.65 7.39 5.16
C VAL A 18 -12.10 6.80 6.48
N PRO A 19 -13.40 6.73 6.76
CA PRO A 19 -13.91 6.23 8.04
C PRO A 19 -13.45 4.80 8.33
N GLY A 20 -12.97 4.55 9.54
CA GLY A 20 -12.49 3.24 9.96
C GLY A 20 -11.05 2.95 9.58
N TYR A 21 -10.43 3.78 8.73
CA TYR A 21 -9.05 3.58 8.27
C TYR A 21 -8.30 4.90 8.44
N THR A 22 -8.08 5.28 9.69
CA THR A 22 -7.59 6.61 10.04
C THR A 22 -6.08 6.73 10.11
N ASN A 23 -5.35 5.64 9.88
CA ASN A 23 -3.90 5.66 9.84
C ASN A 23 -3.42 5.45 8.42
N TYR A 24 -2.38 6.18 8.00
CA TYR A 24 -1.82 5.99 6.67
C TYR A 24 -0.30 6.17 6.68
N ILE A 25 0.33 5.58 5.67
CA ILE A 25 1.74 5.78 5.40
C ILE A 25 1.93 5.93 3.88
N ASP A 26 2.86 6.79 3.49
CA ASP A 26 3.20 7.00 2.09
C ASP A 26 4.52 6.30 1.78
N ILE A 27 4.48 5.44 0.77
CA ILE A 27 5.65 4.71 0.28
C ILE A 27 6.08 5.37 -1.02
N ALA A 28 7.32 5.84 -1.08
CA ALA A 28 7.84 6.48 -2.29
C ALA A 28 8.05 5.43 -3.39
N ILE A 29 7.44 5.67 -4.55
CA ILE A 29 7.63 4.84 -5.74
C ILE A 29 7.87 5.76 -6.91
N SER A 30 9.12 5.87 -7.34
CA SER A 30 9.52 6.73 -8.44
C SER A 30 8.76 6.38 -9.70
N GLY A 31 8.18 7.37 -10.37
CA GLY A 31 7.46 7.19 -11.61
C GLY A 31 6.00 6.78 -11.47
N LEU A 32 5.50 6.51 -10.26
CA LEU A 32 4.10 6.19 -10.06
C LEU A 32 3.23 7.41 -10.33
N THR A 33 2.05 7.20 -10.93
CA THR A 33 1.06 8.26 -11.17
C THR A 33 -0.26 7.90 -10.53
N ALA A 34 -1.12 8.89 -10.37
CA ALA A 34 -2.45 8.67 -9.79
C ALA A 34 -3.35 7.79 -10.68
N ALA A 35 -2.99 7.63 -11.95
CA ALA A 35 -3.75 6.79 -12.89
C ALA A 35 -3.32 5.33 -12.86
N ASP A 36 -2.23 5.01 -12.19
CA ASP A 36 -1.73 3.63 -12.12
C ASP A 36 -2.43 2.86 -11.00
N TYR A 37 -2.49 1.54 -11.18
CA TYR A 37 -2.93 0.63 -10.12
C TYR A 37 -1.73 -0.08 -9.54
N VAL A 38 -1.76 -0.33 -8.22
CA VAL A 38 -0.69 -1.07 -7.56
C VAL A 38 -1.31 -2.24 -6.81
N ALA A 39 -0.91 -3.44 -7.17
CA ALA A 39 -1.29 -4.65 -6.44
C ALA A 39 -0.23 -4.91 -5.38
N VAL A 40 -0.64 -5.13 -4.15
CA VAL A 40 0.27 -5.40 -3.02
C VAL A 40 -0.07 -6.75 -2.43
N ASP A 41 0.95 -7.60 -2.35
CA ASP A 41 0.85 -8.92 -1.71
C ASP A 41 1.75 -8.94 -0.48
N VAL A 42 1.18 -9.38 0.64
CA VAL A 42 1.94 -9.52 1.89
C VAL A 42 2.57 -10.91 1.93
N VAL A 43 3.84 -10.96 2.30
CA VAL A 43 4.55 -12.22 2.48
C VAL A 43 3.87 -13.02 3.59
N PRO A 44 3.66 -14.34 3.44
CA PRO A 44 2.94 -15.15 4.44
C PRO A 44 3.43 -14.98 5.88
N ALA A 45 4.73 -14.81 6.08
CA ALA A 45 5.29 -14.64 7.43
C ALA A 45 4.81 -13.35 8.10
N SER A 46 4.35 -12.35 7.32
CA SER A 46 3.84 -11.08 7.85
C SER A 46 2.32 -11.00 7.88
N SER A 47 1.62 -12.07 7.51
CA SER A 47 0.17 -12.04 7.35
C SER A 47 -0.58 -11.71 8.64
N ALA A 48 -0.13 -12.22 9.78
CA ALA A 48 -0.79 -11.96 11.05
C ALA A 48 -0.72 -10.47 11.43
N VAL A 49 0.45 -9.86 11.23
CA VAL A 49 0.65 -8.43 11.51
C VAL A 49 -0.20 -7.57 10.58
N ALA A 50 -0.22 -7.91 9.29
CA ALA A 50 -1.01 -7.19 8.31
C ALA A 50 -2.50 -7.28 8.60
N ARG A 51 -2.98 -8.46 8.97
CA ARG A 51 -4.39 -8.67 9.29
C ARG A 51 -4.79 -7.85 10.52
N ALA A 52 -3.94 -7.81 11.53
CA ALA A 52 -4.22 -7.04 12.75
C ALA A 52 -4.32 -5.55 12.46
N ALA A 53 -3.52 -5.03 11.52
CA ALA A 53 -3.58 -3.63 11.12
C ALA A 53 -4.80 -3.33 10.24
N ASN A 54 -5.31 -4.32 9.54
CA ASN A 54 -6.50 -4.25 8.71
C ASN A 54 -6.40 -3.16 7.64
N PHE A 55 -5.66 -3.46 6.58
CA PHE A 55 -5.44 -2.52 5.48
C PHE A 55 -6.66 -2.40 4.58
N VAL A 56 -6.83 -1.21 4.01
CA VAL A 56 -7.77 -0.95 2.93
C VAL A 56 -7.02 -0.94 1.60
N ALA A 57 -7.75 -0.87 0.50
CA ALA A 57 -7.15 -0.80 -0.83
C ALA A 57 -6.15 0.35 -0.95
N THR A 58 -5.12 0.13 -1.74
CA THR A 58 -4.05 1.09 -1.94
C THR A 58 -4.51 2.30 -2.76
N GLU A 59 -3.83 3.43 -2.56
CA GLU A 59 -4.16 4.67 -3.23
C GLU A 59 -2.90 5.20 -3.91
N SER A 60 -2.91 5.20 -5.25
CA SER A 60 -1.77 5.68 -6.04
C SER A 60 -1.82 7.20 -6.18
N ARG A 61 -0.66 7.83 -6.00
CA ARG A 61 -0.48 9.28 -6.18
C ARG A 61 0.81 9.52 -6.94
N ALA A 62 1.05 10.75 -7.34
CA ALA A 62 2.29 11.06 -8.08
C ALA A 62 3.51 10.75 -7.21
N GLY A 63 4.25 9.70 -7.59
CA GLY A 63 5.47 9.27 -6.91
C GLY A 63 5.24 8.60 -5.55
N ILE A 64 4.00 8.33 -5.16
CA ILE A 64 3.67 7.85 -3.81
C ILE A 64 2.57 6.80 -3.87
N LEU A 65 2.75 5.71 -3.13
CA LEU A 65 1.69 4.74 -2.86
C LEU A 65 1.25 4.96 -1.41
N ARG A 66 0.00 5.36 -1.22
CA ARG A 66 -0.56 5.54 0.12
C ARG A 66 -1.28 4.29 0.58
N LEU A 67 -0.88 3.80 1.75
CA LEU A 67 -1.50 2.64 2.39
C LEU A 67 -2.27 3.13 3.61
N ARG A 68 -3.54 2.73 3.72
CA ARG A 68 -4.38 3.09 4.86
C ARG A 68 -4.70 1.86 5.68
N ALA A 69 -4.78 2.01 6.99
CA ALA A 69 -5.05 0.90 7.89
C ALA A 69 -5.91 1.34 9.07
N ALA A 70 -6.64 0.39 9.64
CA ALA A 70 -7.46 0.64 10.83
C ALA A 70 -6.58 0.90 12.05
N SER A 71 -5.41 0.26 12.12
CA SER A 71 -4.45 0.50 13.19
C SER A 71 -3.03 0.44 12.65
N VAL A 72 -2.10 1.08 13.37
CA VAL A 72 -0.69 1.05 13.01
C VAL A 72 -0.16 -0.37 13.24
N PRO A 73 0.58 -0.95 12.25
CA PRO A 73 1.15 -2.29 12.44
C PRO A 73 2.10 -2.33 13.65
N THR A 74 2.11 -3.46 14.34
CA THR A 74 2.97 -3.64 15.51
C THR A 74 4.40 -4.03 15.15
N ALA A 75 4.64 -4.39 13.88
CA ALA A 75 5.96 -4.75 13.36
C ALA A 75 6.01 -4.43 11.90
N ALA A 76 7.21 -4.34 11.33
CA ALA A 76 7.37 -4.12 9.89
C ALA A 76 6.77 -5.29 9.12
N ILE A 77 6.16 -4.99 7.97
CA ILE A 77 5.49 -5.97 7.12
C ILE A 77 6.29 -6.11 5.83
N SER A 78 6.70 -7.35 5.54
CA SER A 78 7.35 -7.65 4.26
C SER A 78 6.29 -7.90 3.20
N ALA A 79 6.42 -7.24 2.07
CA ALA A 79 5.44 -7.29 0.99
C ALA A 79 6.09 -7.16 -0.37
N GLN A 80 5.30 -7.36 -1.41
CA GLN A 80 5.71 -7.14 -2.79
C GLN A 80 4.64 -6.32 -3.48
N TYR A 81 5.04 -5.47 -4.42
CA TYR A 81 4.05 -4.74 -5.22
C TYR A 81 4.31 -4.95 -6.70
N HIS A 82 3.24 -4.78 -7.48
CA HIS A 82 3.26 -4.84 -8.93
C HIS A 82 2.46 -3.66 -9.45
N ILE A 83 3.06 -2.87 -10.35
CA ILE A 83 2.41 -1.69 -10.91
C ILE A 83 1.73 -2.08 -12.22
N ILE A 84 0.43 -1.78 -12.31
CA ILE A 84 -0.34 -1.94 -13.54
C ILE A 84 -0.60 -0.53 -14.07
N THR A 85 0.09 -0.16 -15.14
CA THR A 85 -0.05 1.18 -15.69
C THR A 85 -1.41 1.36 -16.36
N ALA A 86 -1.82 2.60 -16.52
CA ALA A 86 -3.09 2.89 -17.20
C ALA A 86 -3.11 2.30 -18.62
N ALA A 87 -2.00 2.36 -19.34
CA ALA A 87 -1.92 1.79 -20.68
C ALA A 87 -2.05 0.26 -20.65
N THR A 88 -1.41 -0.41 -19.68
CA THR A 88 -1.52 -1.86 -19.51
C THR A 88 -2.94 -2.26 -19.14
N ALA A 89 -3.56 -1.54 -18.21
CA ALA A 89 -4.93 -1.82 -17.79
C ALA A 89 -5.91 -1.67 -18.94
N ALA A 90 -5.77 -0.62 -19.75
CA ALA A 90 -6.62 -0.41 -20.92
C ALA A 90 -6.46 -1.52 -21.94
N LYS A 91 -5.26 -2.02 -22.14
CA LYS A 91 -4.97 -3.08 -23.09
C LYS A 91 -5.56 -4.42 -22.64
N GLU A 92 -5.55 -4.67 -21.34
CA GLU A 92 -6.07 -5.92 -20.77
C GLU A 92 -7.60 -5.89 -20.64
N GLY A 93 -8.15 -4.71 -20.46
CA GLY A 93 -9.59 -4.54 -20.31
C GLY A 93 -10.31 -4.65 -21.62
#